data_426871e2e43a8cfccadcedeced3dca3d
#
_entry.id   426871e2e43a8cfccadcedeced3dca3d
#
_cell.length_a   1.000
_cell.length_b   1.000
_cell.length_c   1.000
_cell.angle_alpha   90.00
_cell.angle_beta   90.00
_cell.angle_gamma   90.00
#
_symmetry.space_group_name_H-M   'P 1'
#
loop_
_entity.id
_entity.type
_entity.pdbx_description
1 polymer ?
#
loop_
_entity_poly.entity_id
_entity_poly.type
_entity_poly.pdbx_seq_one_letter_code
_entity_poly.pdbx_strand_id
1 'polypeptide(L)'
;MRAVVQRVLAATVEVDGTVVGRVDEPGLLVLLGVTHADGDTQVAWLARKIWDLRIMRDERSASDLGAPILVVSQFTLYADARKGRRPTWNAAAPGSVSEPLYDALCAALEALGARVERGLFGADMTVSLVNDGPVTLVLDTPTDLG
;
A
#
# COMPACT_ATOMS: atom_id res chain seq x y z
N MET A 1 5.32 -6.40 7.36
CA MET A 1 4.79 -5.67 6.18
C MET A 1 5.52 -4.37 5.98
N ARG A 2 5.62 -3.97 4.75
CA ARG A 2 6.18 -2.68 4.36
C ARG A 2 5.23 -1.99 3.41
N ALA A 3 4.93 -0.73 3.67
CA ALA A 3 4.12 0.08 2.78
C ALA A 3 4.88 1.34 2.38
N VAL A 4 4.80 1.68 1.10
CA VAL A 4 5.15 3.02 0.63
C VAL A 4 3.85 3.77 0.46
N VAL A 5 3.70 4.86 1.19
CA VAL A 5 2.47 5.67 1.21
C VAL A 5 2.79 7.03 0.60
N GLN A 6 2.05 7.40 -0.43
CA GLN A 6 2.20 8.68 -1.10
C GLN A 6 0.88 9.45 -1.07
N ARG A 7 0.96 10.72 -0.66
CA ARG A 7 -0.18 11.63 -0.80
C ARG A 7 -0.32 12.00 -2.27
N VAL A 8 -1.52 11.86 -2.82
CA VAL A 8 -1.77 12.07 -4.24
C VAL A 8 -2.94 13.02 -4.48
N LEU A 9 -2.89 13.72 -5.61
CA LEU A 9 -4.04 14.46 -6.14
C LEU A 9 -4.91 13.55 -6.99
N ALA A 10 -4.29 12.56 -7.64
CA ALA A 10 -4.96 11.54 -8.47
C ALA A 10 -4.01 10.36 -8.63
N ALA A 11 -4.56 9.18 -8.84
CA ALA A 11 -3.79 7.97 -9.16
C ALA A 11 -4.65 6.97 -9.93
N THR A 12 -4.02 6.19 -10.81
CA THR A 12 -4.69 5.12 -11.56
C THR A 12 -3.80 3.89 -11.65
N VAL A 13 -4.42 2.73 -11.76
CA VAL A 13 -3.76 1.47 -12.10
C VAL A 13 -4.38 0.93 -13.37
N GLU A 14 -3.53 0.59 -14.34
CA GLU A 14 -3.94 -0.03 -15.59
C GLU A 14 -3.35 -1.42 -15.73
N VAL A 15 -4.15 -2.34 -16.27
CA VAL A 15 -3.74 -3.68 -16.65
C VAL A 15 -4.21 -3.89 -18.09
N ASP A 16 -3.28 -4.21 -19.00
CA ASP A 16 -3.56 -4.41 -20.42
C ASP A 16 -4.38 -3.25 -21.05
N GLY A 17 -4.02 -2.00 -20.68
CA GLY A 17 -4.66 -0.79 -21.19
C GLY A 17 -6.00 -0.45 -20.55
N THR A 18 -6.49 -1.25 -19.60
CA THR A 18 -7.76 -1.03 -18.90
C THR A 18 -7.50 -0.54 -17.48
N VAL A 19 -8.15 0.56 -17.08
CA VAL A 19 -8.08 1.07 -15.71
C VAL A 19 -8.86 0.13 -14.79
N VAL A 20 -8.17 -0.45 -13.79
CA VAL A 20 -8.77 -1.35 -12.80
C VAL A 20 -8.96 -0.69 -11.44
N GLY A 21 -8.24 0.39 -11.16
CA GLY A 21 -8.37 1.16 -9.93
C GLY A 21 -8.11 2.64 -10.19
N ARG A 22 -8.85 3.52 -9.51
CA ARG A 22 -8.76 4.97 -9.76
C ARG A 22 -9.09 5.76 -8.50
N VAL A 23 -8.28 6.80 -8.27
CA VAL A 23 -8.54 7.86 -7.30
C VAL A 23 -8.47 9.19 -8.05
N ASP A 24 -9.57 9.94 -8.07
CA ASP A 24 -9.68 11.21 -8.82
C ASP A 24 -9.72 12.44 -7.92
N GLU A 25 -9.47 12.28 -6.65
CA GLU A 25 -9.48 13.35 -5.64
C GLU A 25 -8.32 13.17 -4.67
N PRO A 26 -8.01 14.17 -3.83
CA PRO A 26 -6.94 14.03 -2.85
C PRO A 26 -7.10 12.78 -2.00
N GLY A 27 -6.07 11.93 -2.00
CA GLY A 27 -6.08 10.65 -1.31
C GLY A 27 -4.69 10.10 -1.12
N LEU A 28 -4.62 8.79 -0.91
CA LEU A 28 -3.35 8.08 -0.71
C LEU A 28 -3.20 6.95 -1.74
N LEU A 29 -1.98 6.80 -2.24
CA LEU A 29 -1.53 5.59 -2.94
C LEU A 29 -0.67 4.79 -1.97
N VAL A 30 -0.98 3.51 -1.82
CA VAL A 30 -0.25 2.59 -0.95
C VAL A 30 0.31 1.45 -1.79
N LEU A 31 1.64 1.32 -1.81
CA LEU A 31 2.31 0.14 -2.36
C LEU A 31 2.61 -0.80 -1.19
N LEU A 32 2.12 -2.03 -1.25
CA LEU A 32 2.20 -2.98 -0.14
C LEU A 32 3.10 -4.17 -0.46
N GLY A 33 4.12 -4.37 0.37
CA GLY A 33 4.94 -5.57 0.40
C GLY A 33 4.66 -6.43 1.63
N VAL A 34 4.68 -7.74 1.45
CA VAL A 34 4.45 -8.74 2.50
C VAL A 34 5.68 -9.62 2.64
N THR A 35 6.11 -9.88 3.87
CA THR A 35 7.21 -10.80 4.16
C THR A 35 6.71 -12.04 4.91
N HIS A 36 7.59 -13.05 5.06
CA HIS A 36 7.21 -14.40 5.51
C HIS A 36 6.55 -14.45 6.88
N ALA A 37 6.94 -13.58 7.81
CA ALA A 37 6.42 -13.59 9.18
C ALA A 37 5.15 -12.76 9.40
N ASP A 38 4.62 -12.15 8.35
CA ASP A 38 3.45 -11.28 8.47
C ASP A 38 2.16 -12.08 8.69
N GLY A 39 1.24 -11.46 9.40
CA GLY A 39 -0.08 -12.00 9.70
C GLY A 39 -1.06 -10.91 10.06
N ASP A 40 -2.17 -11.30 10.70
CA ASP A 40 -3.28 -10.40 11.01
C ASP A 40 -2.88 -9.23 11.93
N THR A 41 -1.92 -9.44 12.83
CA THR A 41 -1.43 -8.39 13.73
C THR A 41 -0.78 -7.25 12.95
N GLN A 42 0.04 -7.59 11.97
CA GLN A 42 0.69 -6.61 11.10
C GLN A 42 -0.32 -5.88 10.21
N VAL A 43 -1.31 -6.60 9.70
CA VAL A 43 -2.41 -6.01 8.92
C VAL A 43 -3.16 -4.96 9.74
N ALA A 44 -3.56 -5.31 10.95
CA ALA A 44 -4.32 -4.40 11.81
C ALA A 44 -3.53 -3.13 12.17
N TRP A 45 -2.25 -3.29 12.51
CA TRP A 45 -1.38 -2.16 12.81
C TRP A 45 -1.22 -1.23 11.60
N LEU A 46 -0.92 -1.81 10.45
CA LEU A 46 -0.64 -1.03 9.25
C LEU A 46 -1.90 -0.30 8.75
N ALA A 47 -3.06 -0.96 8.77
CA ALA A 47 -4.31 -0.34 8.36
C ALA A 47 -4.63 0.91 9.21
N ARG A 48 -4.50 0.81 10.53
CA ARG A 48 -4.71 1.95 11.42
C ARG A 48 -3.70 3.06 11.16
N LYS A 49 -2.43 2.69 10.96
CA LYS A 49 -1.37 3.66 10.72
C LYS A 49 -1.63 4.42 9.42
N ILE A 50 -1.97 3.73 8.34
CA ILE A 50 -2.30 4.38 7.06
C ILE A 50 -3.50 5.31 7.21
N TRP A 51 -4.56 4.86 7.89
CA TRP A 51 -5.82 5.59 8.01
C TRP A 51 -5.71 6.84 8.89
N ASP A 52 -4.91 6.76 9.97
CA ASP A 52 -4.87 7.79 11.01
C ASP A 52 -3.65 8.72 10.97
N LEU A 53 -2.61 8.43 10.19
CA LEU A 53 -1.45 9.32 10.08
C LEU A 53 -1.86 10.67 9.50
N ARG A 54 -1.39 11.74 10.17
CA ARG A 54 -1.68 13.12 9.76
C ARG A 54 -0.75 13.58 8.65
N ILE A 55 -0.92 13.00 7.48
CA ILE A 55 -0.10 13.28 6.28
C ILE A 55 -0.88 13.94 5.16
N MET A 56 -2.15 14.20 5.36
CA MET A 56 -2.95 15.01 4.44
C MET A 56 -2.71 16.50 4.70
N ARG A 57 -3.22 17.37 3.84
CA ARG A 57 -3.09 18.81 4.00
C ARG A 57 -3.67 19.29 5.34
N ASP A 58 -3.09 20.35 5.91
CA ASP A 58 -3.48 20.96 7.19
C ASP A 58 -3.34 20.00 8.37
N GLU A 59 -2.32 19.11 8.32
CA GLU A 59 -2.05 18.12 9.37
C GLU A 59 -3.25 17.22 9.68
N ARG A 60 -4.08 16.95 8.65
CA ARG A 60 -5.23 16.05 8.75
C ARG A 60 -4.82 14.64 8.35
N SER A 61 -5.56 13.65 8.83
CA SER A 61 -5.43 12.27 8.42
C SER A 61 -6.39 11.94 7.26
N ALA A 62 -6.16 10.79 6.61
CA ALA A 62 -7.13 10.28 5.65
C ALA A 62 -8.48 10.03 6.32
N SER A 63 -8.48 9.54 7.58
CA SER A 63 -9.72 9.32 8.35
C SER A 63 -10.47 10.63 8.61
N ASP A 64 -9.77 11.72 8.92
CA ASP A 64 -10.40 13.03 9.12
C ASP A 64 -11.15 13.52 7.88
N LEU A 65 -10.61 13.22 6.70
CA LEU A 65 -11.13 13.72 5.42
C LEU A 65 -12.03 12.71 4.71
N GLY A 66 -12.07 11.46 5.16
CA GLY A 66 -12.70 10.38 4.40
C GLY A 66 -12.02 10.17 3.04
N ALA A 67 -10.71 10.35 2.98
CA ALA A 67 -9.95 10.32 1.74
C ALA A 67 -9.88 8.91 1.14
N PRO A 68 -9.97 8.77 -0.20
CA PRO A 68 -9.85 7.46 -0.84
C PRO A 68 -8.41 6.94 -0.79
N ILE A 69 -8.28 5.62 -0.78
CA ILE A 69 -6.98 4.94 -0.73
C ILE A 69 -6.92 3.91 -1.85
N LEU A 70 -5.91 4.03 -2.71
CA LEU A 70 -5.60 3.03 -3.75
C LEU A 70 -4.48 2.14 -3.24
N VAL A 71 -4.74 0.83 -3.12
CA VAL A 71 -3.76 -0.14 -2.62
C VAL A 71 -3.29 -1.04 -3.76
N VAL A 72 -1.98 -1.10 -3.93
CA VAL A 72 -1.31 -1.89 -4.98
C VAL A 72 -0.32 -2.84 -4.33
N SER A 73 -0.38 -4.13 -4.69
CA SER A 73 0.62 -5.09 -4.23
C SER A 73 1.97 -4.84 -4.90
N GLN A 74 3.06 -4.87 -4.11
CA GLN A 74 4.42 -4.54 -4.58
C GLN A 74 5.43 -5.43 -3.86
N PHE A 75 5.62 -6.67 -4.32
CA PHE A 75 6.56 -7.60 -3.68
C PHE A 75 8.01 -7.10 -3.74
N THR A 76 8.34 -6.27 -4.74
CA THR A 76 9.68 -5.71 -4.92
C THR A 76 10.13 -4.80 -3.78
N LEU A 77 9.22 -4.40 -2.87
CA LEU A 77 9.61 -3.68 -1.65
C LEU A 77 10.47 -4.54 -0.72
N TYR A 78 10.45 -5.86 -0.88
CA TYR A 78 11.31 -6.80 -0.17
C TYR A 78 12.46 -7.29 -1.05
N ALA A 79 12.87 -6.48 -2.01
CA ALA A 79 14.07 -6.74 -2.79
C ALA A 79 15.32 -6.60 -1.92
N ASP A 80 16.28 -7.50 -2.11
CA ASP A 80 17.65 -7.34 -1.62
C ASP A 80 18.55 -6.99 -2.81
N ALA A 81 19.07 -5.77 -2.82
CA ALA A 81 19.91 -5.23 -3.88
C ALA A 81 21.32 -4.89 -3.36
N ARG A 82 21.70 -5.39 -2.19
CA ARG A 82 22.97 -5.04 -1.55
C ARG A 82 24.17 -5.60 -2.29
N LYS A 83 24.00 -6.69 -3.03
CA LYS A 83 25.10 -7.41 -3.64
C LYS A 83 24.88 -7.59 -5.15
N GLY A 84 25.87 -7.20 -5.94
CA GLY A 84 25.82 -7.34 -7.39
C GLY A 84 24.84 -6.37 -8.05
N ARG A 85 24.37 -6.74 -9.23
CA ARG A 85 23.46 -5.92 -10.06
C ARG A 85 22.08 -6.53 -10.22
N ARG A 86 21.87 -7.77 -9.74
CA ARG A 86 20.58 -8.47 -9.83
C ARG A 86 19.98 -8.53 -8.44
N PRO A 87 18.81 -7.88 -8.22
CA PRO A 87 18.11 -7.99 -6.95
C PRO A 87 17.64 -9.43 -6.70
N THR A 88 17.49 -9.79 -5.42
CA THR A 88 16.85 -11.04 -5.00
C THR A 88 15.56 -10.76 -4.25
N TRP A 89 14.65 -11.72 -4.24
CA TRP A 89 13.30 -11.60 -3.72
C TRP A 89 13.03 -12.53 -2.54
N ASN A 90 14.09 -13.07 -1.93
CA ASN A 90 13.97 -14.11 -0.91
C ASN A 90 13.16 -13.66 0.33
N ALA A 91 13.16 -12.37 0.62
CA ALA A 91 12.42 -11.83 1.76
C ALA A 91 10.94 -11.56 1.45
N ALA A 92 10.54 -11.61 0.18
CA ALA A 92 9.14 -11.45 -0.21
C ALA A 92 8.38 -12.76 0.03
N ALA A 93 7.23 -12.68 0.69
CA ALA A 93 6.36 -13.84 0.88
C ALA A 93 5.80 -14.31 -0.48
N PRO A 94 5.58 -15.63 -0.66
CA PRO A 94 4.97 -16.14 -1.88
C PRO A 94 3.52 -15.66 -2.03
N GLY A 95 3.00 -15.69 -3.26
CA GLY A 95 1.65 -15.25 -3.56
C GLY A 95 0.57 -15.90 -2.71
N SER A 96 0.75 -17.18 -2.36
CA SER A 96 -0.20 -17.92 -1.49
C SER A 96 -0.31 -17.33 -0.08
N VAL A 97 0.69 -16.58 0.38
CA VAL A 97 0.70 -15.88 1.67
C VAL A 97 0.36 -14.41 1.48
N SER A 98 0.94 -13.77 0.48
CA SER A 98 0.82 -12.31 0.30
C SER A 98 -0.54 -11.88 -0.22
N GLU A 99 -1.19 -12.64 -1.11
CA GLU A 99 -2.50 -12.27 -1.64
C GLU A 99 -3.59 -12.21 -0.55
N PRO A 100 -3.75 -13.23 0.32
CA PRO A 100 -4.71 -13.13 1.43
C PRO A 100 -4.44 -11.96 2.37
N LEU A 101 -3.18 -11.63 2.64
CA LEU A 101 -2.82 -10.51 3.51
C LEU A 101 -3.03 -9.16 2.82
N TYR A 102 -2.81 -9.08 1.52
CA TYR A 102 -3.20 -7.92 0.72
C TYR A 102 -4.71 -7.67 0.80
N ASP A 103 -5.50 -8.72 0.58
CA ASP A 103 -6.96 -8.63 0.68
C ASP A 103 -7.39 -8.25 2.11
N ALA A 104 -6.73 -8.81 3.12
CA ALA A 104 -7.00 -8.49 4.53
C ALA A 104 -6.71 -7.02 4.86
N LEU A 105 -5.63 -6.45 4.32
CA LEU A 105 -5.34 -5.02 4.51
C LEU A 105 -6.43 -4.15 3.90
N CYS A 106 -6.84 -4.44 2.67
CA CYS A 106 -7.91 -3.70 2.02
C CYS A 106 -9.21 -3.79 2.83
N ALA A 107 -9.58 -4.99 3.29
CA ALA A 107 -10.77 -5.20 4.11
C ALA A 107 -10.67 -4.48 5.46
N ALA A 108 -9.49 -4.44 6.08
CA ALA A 108 -9.28 -3.73 7.35
C ALA A 108 -9.45 -2.23 7.18
N LEU A 109 -8.94 -1.65 6.10
CA LEU A 109 -9.13 -0.23 5.77
C LEU A 109 -10.62 0.09 5.54
N GLU A 110 -11.33 -0.76 4.80
CA GLU A 110 -12.77 -0.62 4.56
C GLU A 110 -13.56 -0.68 5.88
N ALA A 111 -13.19 -1.60 6.77
CA ALA A 111 -13.82 -1.73 8.09
C ALA A 111 -13.62 -0.49 8.96
N LEU A 112 -12.52 0.25 8.77
CA LEU A 112 -12.26 1.52 9.44
C LEU A 112 -13.01 2.70 8.81
N GLY A 113 -13.65 2.50 7.66
CA GLY A 113 -14.45 3.50 6.96
C GLY A 113 -13.84 4.02 5.67
N ALA A 114 -12.70 3.49 5.22
CA ALA A 114 -12.04 3.96 4.01
C ALA A 114 -12.78 3.49 2.74
N ARG A 115 -12.73 4.35 1.72
CA ARG A 115 -13.06 3.97 0.34
C ARG A 115 -11.78 3.42 -0.28
N VAL A 116 -11.73 2.10 -0.50
CA VAL A 116 -10.53 1.44 -1.02
C VAL A 116 -10.72 1.11 -2.49
N GLU A 117 -9.77 1.58 -3.31
CA GLU A 117 -9.56 1.16 -4.68
C GLU A 117 -8.39 0.19 -4.73
N ARG A 118 -8.40 -0.74 -5.68
CA ARG A 118 -7.40 -1.80 -5.74
C ARG A 118 -6.75 -1.90 -7.11
N GLY A 119 -5.47 -2.31 -7.13
CA GLY A 119 -4.88 -2.90 -8.32
C GLY A 119 -5.37 -4.33 -8.52
N LEU A 120 -4.68 -5.09 -9.37
CA LEU A 120 -4.95 -6.50 -9.62
C LEU A 120 -3.74 -7.31 -9.16
N PHE A 121 -3.91 -8.11 -8.11
CA PHE A 121 -2.81 -8.88 -7.54
C PHE A 121 -2.17 -9.80 -8.58
N GLY A 122 -0.83 -9.77 -8.63
CA GLY A 122 -0.05 -10.62 -9.54
C GLY A 122 -0.01 -10.16 -10.99
N ALA A 123 -0.75 -9.13 -11.37
CA ALA A 123 -0.76 -8.63 -12.74
C ALA A 123 0.43 -7.69 -13.00
N ASP A 124 0.78 -7.53 -14.26
CA ASP A 124 1.66 -6.46 -14.70
C ASP A 124 0.84 -5.18 -14.77
N MET A 125 1.19 -4.20 -13.92
CA MET A 125 0.39 -2.98 -13.73
C MET A 125 1.19 -1.75 -14.11
N THR A 126 0.52 -0.79 -14.76
CA THR A 126 1.03 0.56 -14.95
C THR A 126 0.36 1.46 -13.92
N VAL A 127 1.15 2.01 -13.00
CA VAL A 127 0.66 2.88 -11.92
C VAL A 127 1.00 4.32 -12.24
N SER A 128 -0.01 5.17 -12.37
CA SER A 128 0.16 6.60 -12.63
C SER A 128 -0.34 7.37 -11.43
N LEU A 129 0.41 8.40 -11.02
CA LEU A 129 0.04 9.21 -9.86
C LEU A 129 0.57 10.63 -9.98
N VAL A 130 -0.09 11.55 -9.29
CA VAL A 130 0.40 12.89 -9.06
C VAL A 130 0.69 13.01 -7.57
N ASN A 131 1.98 12.98 -7.21
CA ASN A 131 2.40 13.07 -5.81
C ASN A 131 2.26 14.51 -5.33
N ASP A 132 1.47 14.71 -4.29
CA ASP A 132 1.13 16.01 -3.75
C ASP A 132 2.07 16.38 -2.61
N GLY A 133 2.84 17.44 -2.83
CA GLY A 133 3.67 17.98 -1.77
C GLY A 133 5.17 18.12 -2.04
N PRO A 134 5.97 17.13 -2.46
CA PRO A 134 5.72 15.69 -2.41
C PRO A 134 5.69 15.15 -0.98
N VAL A 135 4.86 14.16 -0.72
CA VAL A 135 4.84 13.41 0.53
C VAL A 135 4.89 11.92 0.21
N THR A 136 5.94 11.27 0.67
CA THR A 136 6.19 9.84 0.48
C THR A 136 6.81 9.28 1.75
N LEU A 137 6.19 8.26 2.32
CA LEU A 137 6.62 7.62 3.55
C LEU A 137 6.84 6.14 3.32
N VAL A 138 7.84 5.58 4.01
CA VAL A 138 8.02 4.13 4.12
C VAL A 138 7.60 3.72 5.53
N LEU A 139 6.60 2.86 5.62
CA LEU A 139 6.12 2.33 6.88
C LEU A 139 6.50 0.85 6.98
N ASP A 140 7.27 0.51 8.00
CA ASP A 140 7.56 -0.87 8.35
C ASP A 140 6.77 -1.24 9.61
N THR A 141 6.09 -2.40 9.59
CA THR A 141 5.45 -2.89 10.80
C THR A 141 6.52 -3.24 11.85
N PRO A 142 6.35 -2.83 13.12
CA PRO A 142 7.30 -3.18 14.16
C PRO A 142 7.45 -4.69 14.33
N THR A 143 8.65 -5.13 14.72
CA THR A 143 8.94 -6.55 14.93
C THR A 143 8.43 -7.07 16.27
N ASP A 144 8.06 -6.18 17.18
CA ASP A 144 7.58 -6.48 18.53
C ASP A 144 6.06 -6.47 18.67
N LEU A 145 5.35 -6.59 17.56
CA LEU A 145 3.88 -6.70 17.57
C LEU A 145 3.45 -8.11 17.97
N GLY A 146 3.65 -8.46 19.17
CA GLY A 146 3.16 -9.70 19.78
C GLY A 146 2.80 -10.87 18.87
#